data_fc624572bd7285c0edfdb299edc97a8a
#
_entry.id   fc624572bd7285c0edfdb299edc97a8a
#
_cell.length_a   1.000
_cell.length_b   1.000
_cell.length_c   1.000
_cell.angle_alpha   90.00
_cell.angle_beta   90.00
_cell.angle_gamma   90.00
#
_symmetry.space_group_name_H-M   'P 1'
#
loop_
_entity.id
_entity.type
_entity.pdbx_description
1 polymer ?
#
loop_
_entity_poly.entity_id
_entity_poly.type
_entity_poly.pdbx_seq_one_letter_code
_entity_poly.pdbx_strand_id
1 'polypeptide(L)'
;LKPDGRLCISVPRSWPERVCWSLCDAYRRTPGGHIRIFNASHLSREVERYTLAETRRHGAHALHVPYWWLKCLFWHAKTEPFILKWYHQLLVWDLMKRPWLTRAIEAVTNPWMGKSVVLYFDRSEKH
;
A
#
# COMPACT_ATOMS: atom_id res chain seq x y z
N LEU A 1 -11.26 -0.29 22.26
CA LEU A 1 -11.79 0.83 21.46
C LEU A 1 -12.91 1.53 22.23
N LYS A 2 -12.86 2.86 22.31
CA LYS A 2 -13.93 3.66 22.93
C LYS A 2 -15.25 3.48 22.17
N PRO A 3 -16.42 3.73 22.81
CA PRO A 3 -17.73 3.53 22.16
C PRO A 3 -17.88 4.27 20.82
N ASP A 4 -17.31 5.48 20.71
CA ASP A 4 -17.28 6.33 19.52
C ASP A 4 -15.95 6.25 18.74
N GLY A 5 -15.08 5.31 19.11
CA GLY A 5 -13.78 5.13 18.50
C GLY A 5 -13.86 4.46 17.13
N ARG A 6 -12.95 4.87 16.23
CA ARG A 6 -12.75 4.28 14.90
C ARG A 6 -11.45 3.51 14.85
N LEU A 7 -11.47 2.30 14.30
CA LEU A 7 -10.26 1.54 13.99
C LEU A 7 -9.88 1.81 12.54
N CYS A 8 -8.61 2.16 12.32
CA CYS A 8 -8.05 2.33 10.99
C CYS A 8 -6.89 1.35 10.81
N ILE A 9 -6.95 0.53 9.78
CA ILE A 9 -5.90 -0.45 9.45
C ILE A 9 -5.39 -0.17 8.05
N SER A 10 -4.07 -0.05 7.90
CA SER A 10 -3.40 0.05 6.60
C SER A 10 -2.55 -1.19 6.37
N VAL A 11 -2.75 -1.84 5.25
CA VAL A 11 -1.97 -3.02 4.84
C VAL A 11 -1.51 -2.87 3.38
N PRO A 12 -0.36 -3.46 3.00
CA PRO A 12 0.03 -3.51 1.60
C PRO A 12 -1.03 -4.21 0.76
N ARG A 13 -1.30 -3.68 -0.44
CA ARG A 13 -2.19 -4.35 -1.38
C ARG A 13 -1.55 -5.64 -1.87
N SER A 14 -2.33 -6.71 -1.93
CA SER A 14 -1.79 -8.06 -2.17
C SER A 14 -1.12 -8.23 -3.54
N TRP A 15 -1.75 -7.79 -4.63
CA TRP A 15 -1.22 -8.08 -5.96
C TRP A 15 0.06 -7.28 -6.32
N PRO A 16 0.21 -5.98 -5.99
CA PRO A 16 1.48 -5.28 -6.21
C PRO A 16 2.62 -5.86 -5.38
N GLU A 17 2.36 -6.26 -4.15
CA GLU A 17 3.36 -6.87 -3.26
C GLU A 17 3.80 -8.24 -3.77
N ARG A 18 2.88 -9.05 -4.30
CA ARG A 18 3.22 -10.33 -4.94
C ARG A 18 4.09 -10.16 -6.17
N VAL A 19 3.90 -9.10 -6.95
CA VAL A 19 4.79 -8.77 -8.07
C VAL A 19 6.20 -8.49 -7.57
N CYS A 20 6.35 -7.69 -6.52
CA CYS A 20 7.67 -7.46 -5.89
C CYS A 20 8.32 -8.77 -5.43
N TRP A 21 7.56 -9.65 -4.78
CA TRP A 21 8.08 -10.95 -4.32
C TRP A 21 8.48 -11.87 -5.47
N SER A 22 7.77 -11.81 -6.60
CA SER A 22 8.12 -12.56 -7.81
C SER A 22 9.39 -12.03 -8.48
N LEU A 23 9.58 -10.70 -8.46
CA LEU A 23 10.74 -10.06 -9.09
C LEU A 23 12.02 -10.23 -8.24
N CYS A 24 11.92 -10.22 -6.94
CA CYS A 24 13.08 -10.28 -6.04
C CYS A 24 12.78 -10.99 -4.73
N ASP A 25 13.34 -12.18 -4.57
CA ASP A 25 13.24 -12.95 -3.32
C ASP A 25 13.97 -12.25 -2.15
N ALA A 26 15.07 -11.54 -2.43
CA ALA A 26 15.78 -10.76 -1.43
C ALA A 26 14.92 -9.64 -0.82
N TYR A 27 14.06 -9.01 -1.59
CA TYR A 27 13.09 -8.03 -1.08
C TYR A 27 12.14 -8.65 -0.05
N ARG A 28 11.63 -9.84 -0.32
CA ARG A 28 10.76 -10.59 0.60
C ARG A 28 11.45 -10.90 1.93
N ARG A 29 12.77 -11.18 1.88
CA ARG A 29 13.58 -11.58 3.03
C ARG A 29 14.23 -10.41 3.77
N THR A 30 14.06 -9.18 3.30
CA THR A 30 14.67 -8.00 3.91
C THR A 30 14.17 -7.84 5.37
N PRO A 31 15.08 -7.70 6.37
CA PRO A 31 14.67 -7.41 7.73
C PRO A 31 13.84 -6.14 7.85
N GLY A 32 12.73 -6.19 8.58
CA GLY A 32 11.79 -5.07 8.69
C GLY A 32 10.85 -4.91 7.50
N GLY A 33 10.97 -5.74 6.45
CA GLY A 33 10.03 -5.78 5.33
C GLY A 33 8.72 -6.50 5.67
N HIS A 34 7.83 -6.57 4.69
CA HIS A 34 6.55 -7.27 4.84
C HIS A 34 6.76 -8.78 4.82
N ILE A 35 6.41 -9.45 5.90
CA ILE A 35 6.52 -10.90 6.05
C ILE A 35 5.27 -11.65 5.62
N ARG A 36 4.15 -10.95 5.47
CA ARG A 36 2.86 -11.51 5.05
C ARG A 36 2.17 -10.59 4.06
N ILE A 37 1.46 -11.21 3.13
CA ILE A 37 0.53 -10.52 2.24
C ILE A 37 -0.88 -10.74 2.76
N PHE A 38 -1.55 -9.64 3.12
CA PHE A 38 -2.93 -9.68 3.57
C PHE A 38 -3.89 -9.47 2.40
N ASN A 39 -4.89 -10.35 2.30
CA ASN A 39 -6.07 -10.04 1.50
C ASN A 39 -6.97 -9.11 2.31
N ALA A 40 -7.23 -7.90 1.80
CA ALA A 40 -8.00 -6.88 2.52
C ALA A 40 -9.42 -7.36 2.88
N SER A 41 -10.08 -8.09 1.99
CA SER A 41 -11.43 -8.63 2.25
C SER A 41 -11.43 -9.73 3.30
N HIS A 42 -10.40 -10.56 3.34
CA HIS A 42 -10.25 -11.56 4.39
C HIS A 42 -9.97 -10.90 5.74
N LEU A 43 -9.07 -9.93 5.78
CA LEU A 43 -8.75 -9.17 6.99
C LEU A 43 -9.99 -8.44 7.52
N SER A 44 -10.77 -7.80 6.63
CA SER A 44 -12.01 -7.14 7.02
C SER A 44 -12.98 -8.11 7.71
N ARG A 45 -13.21 -9.29 7.11
CA ARG A 45 -14.08 -10.31 7.73
C ARG A 45 -13.58 -10.78 9.09
N GLU A 46 -12.28 -10.93 9.28
CA GLU A 46 -11.70 -11.30 10.56
C GLU A 46 -11.94 -10.20 11.62
N VAL A 47 -11.77 -8.94 11.26
CA VAL A 47 -12.01 -7.80 12.16
C VAL A 47 -13.50 -7.70 12.51
N GLU A 48 -14.39 -7.93 11.55
CA GLU A 48 -15.84 -7.87 11.76
C GLU A 48 -16.36 -8.93 12.72
N ARG A 49 -15.59 -9.96 13.02
CA ARG A 49 -15.93 -10.94 14.06
C ARG A 49 -15.93 -10.34 15.48
N TYR A 50 -15.31 -9.18 15.67
CA TYR A 50 -15.13 -8.54 16.98
C TYR A 50 -16.04 -7.34 17.22
N THR A 51 -17.28 -7.38 16.77
CA THR A 51 -18.27 -6.30 16.95
C THR A 51 -17.87 -4.97 16.27
N LEU A 52 -17.12 -5.08 15.18
CA LEU A 52 -16.73 -3.96 14.32
C LEU A 52 -17.35 -4.16 12.94
N ALA A 53 -17.64 -3.07 12.25
CA ALA A 53 -18.14 -3.09 10.87
C ALA A 53 -17.28 -2.19 9.99
N GLU A 54 -16.89 -2.70 8.82
CA GLU A 54 -16.18 -1.87 7.84
C GLU A 54 -17.11 -0.82 7.27
N THR A 55 -16.72 0.45 7.42
CA THR A 55 -17.51 1.59 6.95
C THR A 55 -16.93 2.23 5.70
N ARG A 56 -15.63 2.07 5.47
CA ARG A 56 -14.95 2.65 4.32
C ARG A 56 -13.64 1.91 4.05
N ARG A 57 -13.26 1.88 2.78
CA ARG A 57 -11.88 1.53 2.36
C ARG A 57 -11.43 2.41 1.21
N HIS A 58 -10.12 2.59 1.10
CA HIS A 58 -9.52 3.25 -0.06
C HIS A 58 -8.10 2.72 -0.30
N GLY A 59 -7.61 2.88 -1.55
CA GLY A 59 -6.22 2.66 -1.89
C GLY A 59 -5.38 3.93 -1.67
N ALA A 60 -4.08 3.75 -1.54
CA ALA A 60 -3.14 4.85 -1.38
C ALA A 60 -1.80 4.54 -2.05
N HIS A 61 -1.07 5.60 -2.43
CA HIS A 61 0.30 5.52 -2.92
C HIS A 61 0.49 4.69 -4.22
N ALA A 62 -0.41 4.83 -5.18
CA ALA A 62 -0.30 4.12 -6.46
C ALA A 62 1.01 4.44 -7.21
N LEU A 63 1.50 5.68 -7.15
CA LEU A 63 2.75 6.07 -7.79
C LEU A 63 3.99 5.38 -7.22
N HIS A 64 3.93 4.86 -6.00
CA HIS A 64 5.02 4.10 -5.39
C HIS A 64 5.15 2.68 -5.95
N VAL A 65 4.09 2.13 -6.55
CA VAL A 65 4.07 0.74 -7.05
C VAL A 65 5.10 0.50 -8.15
N PRO A 66 5.14 1.28 -9.26
CA PRO A 66 6.14 1.08 -10.30
C PRO A 66 7.57 1.29 -9.80
N TYR A 67 7.78 2.21 -8.87
CA TYR A 67 9.09 2.43 -8.26
C TYR A 67 9.61 1.16 -7.57
N TRP A 68 8.79 0.52 -6.74
CA TRP A 68 9.17 -0.70 -6.04
C TRP A 68 9.36 -1.88 -6.98
N TRP A 69 8.58 -1.98 -8.04
CA TRP A 69 8.79 -2.99 -9.07
C TRP A 69 10.14 -2.81 -9.78
N LEU A 70 10.49 -1.60 -10.16
CA LEU A 70 11.79 -1.28 -10.76
C LEU A 70 12.93 -1.55 -9.76
N LYS A 71 12.75 -1.18 -8.51
CA LYS A 71 13.75 -1.43 -7.47
C LYS A 71 13.97 -2.93 -7.25
N CYS A 72 12.93 -3.73 -7.26
CA CYS A 72 13.04 -5.19 -7.19
C CYS A 72 13.72 -5.76 -8.43
N LEU A 73 13.37 -5.28 -9.61
CA LEU A 73 13.96 -5.73 -10.88
C LEU A 73 15.48 -5.47 -10.94
N PHE A 74 15.94 -4.34 -10.42
CA PHE A 74 17.34 -3.95 -10.38
C PHE A 74 18.02 -4.15 -9.02
N TRP A 75 17.46 -5.00 -8.17
CA TRP A 75 17.92 -5.20 -6.79
C TRP A 75 19.40 -5.57 -6.70
N HIS A 76 19.88 -6.44 -7.60
CA HIS A 76 21.27 -6.91 -7.65
C HIS A 76 22.17 -6.07 -8.57
N ALA A 77 21.70 -4.95 -9.10
CA ALA A 77 22.53 -4.09 -9.94
C ALA A 77 23.66 -3.46 -9.12
N LYS A 78 24.87 -3.43 -9.69
CA LYS A 78 26.07 -2.86 -9.03
C LYS A 78 25.94 -1.34 -8.83
N THR A 79 25.26 -0.65 -9.75
CA THR A 79 24.99 0.77 -9.70
C THR A 79 23.50 0.99 -9.88
N GLU A 80 22.96 1.99 -9.18
CA GLU A 80 21.55 2.34 -9.30
C GLU A 80 21.26 2.88 -10.71
N PRO A 81 20.30 2.29 -11.46
CA PRO A 81 19.94 2.79 -12.78
C PRO A 81 19.41 4.23 -12.74
N PHE A 82 19.68 4.99 -13.79
CA PHE A 82 19.22 6.38 -13.92
C PHE A 82 17.70 6.51 -13.77
N ILE A 83 16.94 5.56 -14.32
CA ILE A 83 15.47 5.57 -14.24
C ILE A 83 14.96 5.47 -12.78
N LEU A 84 15.64 4.70 -11.92
CA LEU A 84 15.31 4.62 -10.49
C LEU A 84 15.58 5.93 -9.77
N LYS A 85 16.72 6.57 -10.04
CA LYS A 85 17.05 7.88 -9.46
C LYS A 85 16.04 8.95 -9.87
N TRP A 86 15.69 8.99 -11.14
CA TRP A 86 14.69 9.92 -11.67
C TRP A 86 13.32 9.69 -11.05
N TYR A 87 12.88 8.44 -10.97
CA TYR A 87 11.58 8.10 -10.37
C TYR A 87 11.55 8.41 -8.87
N HIS A 88 12.63 8.14 -8.15
CA HIS A 88 12.76 8.50 -6.74
C HIS A 88 12.63 10.02 -6.54
N GLN A 89 13.28 10.82 -7.39
CA GLN A 89 13.13 12.28 -7.35
C GLN A 89 11.69 12.72 -7.63
N LEU A 90 11.01 12.05 -8.56
CA LEU A 90 9.59 12.30 -8.83
C LEU A 90 8.73 12.05 -7.58
N LEU A 91 8.96 10.96 -6.86
CA LEU A 91 8.24 10.65 -5.62
C LEU A 91 8.54 11.67 -4.51
N VAL A 92 9.79 12.09 -4.37
CA VAL A 92 10.17 13.14 -3.41
C VAL A 92 9.48 14.46 -3.75
N TRP A 93 9.47 14.84 -5.02
CA TRP A 93 8.77 16.03 -5.49
C TRP A 93 7.27 15.97 -5.20
N ASP A 94 6.63 14.82 -5.45
CA ASP A 94 5.23 14.58 -5.13
C ASP A 94 4.94 14.77 -3.62
N LEU A 95 5.76 14.18 -2.77
CA LEU A 95 5.60 14.29 -1.32
C LEU A 95 5.80 15.71 -0.79
N MET A 96 6.78 16.43 -1.33
CA MET A 96 7.17 17.75 -0.83
C MET A 96 6.30 18.88 -1.39
N LYS A 97 5.89 18.79 -2.65
CA LYS A 97 5.16 19.85 -3.36
C LYS A 97 3.69 19.55 -3.56
N ARG A 98 3.29 18.29 -3.47
CA ARG A 98 1.91 17.83 -3.67
C ARG A 98 1.27 18.39 -4.95
N PRO A 99 1.89 18.22 -6.14
CA PRO A 99 1.37 18.78 -7.38
C PRO A 99 0.01 18.15 -7.74
N TRP A 100 -0.85 18.92 -8.36
CA TRP A 100 -2.18 18.47 -8.76
C TRP A 100 -2.14 17.30 -9.75
N LEU A 101 -1.12 17.25 -10.62
CA LEU A 101 -0.97 16.20 -11.64
C LEU A 101 -0.81 14.81 -11.00
N THR A 102 0.12 14.67 -10.06
CA THR A 102 0.36 13.39 -9.38
C THR A 102 -0.84 13.00 -8.52
N ARG A 103 -1.50 13.94 -7.89
CA ARG A 103 -2.73 13.72 -7.12
C ARG A 103 -3.88 13.24 -8.00
N ALA A 104 -4.05 13.83 -9.18
CA ALA A 104 -5.06 13.40 -10.15
C ALA A 104 -4.78 11.98 -10.64
N ILE A 105 -3.53 11.65 -10.95
CA ILE A 105 -3.12 10.30 -11.36
C ILE A 105 -3.39 9.31 -10.23
N GLU A 106 -3.02 9.62 -9.00
CA GLU A 106 -3.29 8.75 -7.85
C GLU A 106 -4.78 8.58 -7.57
N ALA A 107 -5.58 9.63 -7.70
CA ALA A 107 -7.02 9.55 -7.52
C ALA A 107 -7.67 8.55 -8.49
N VAL A 108 -7.17 8.47 -9.72
CA VAL A 108 -7.64 7.52 -10.74
C VAL A 108 -7.11 6.11 -10.47
N THR A 109 -5.87 5.96 -10.04
CA THR A 109 -5.18 4.66 -9.96
C THR A 109 -5.25 4.00 -8.58
N ASN A 110 -5.38 4.74 -7.50
CA ASN A 110 -5.44 4.22 -6.14
C ASN A 110 -6.52 3.14 -5.91
N PRO A 111 -7.73 3.24 -6.47
CA PRO A 111 -8.77 2.23 -6.22
C PRO A 111 -8.37 0.81 -6.62
N TRP A 112 -7.52 0.65 -7.64
CA TRP A 112 -7.13 -0.66 -8.16
C TRP A 112 -5.63 -0.95 -8.09
N MET A 113 -4.78 0.09 -8.05
CA MET A 113 -3.33 -0.03 -8.07
C MET A 113 -2.64 0.61 -6.86
N GLY A 114 -3.39 1.13 -5.89
CA GLY A 114 -2.80 1.68 -4.67
C GLY A 114 -1.88 0.68 -3.99
N LYS A 115 -0.69 1.11 -3.59
CA LYS A 115 0.29 0.25 -2.90
C LYS A 115 -0.25 -0.28 -1.59
N SER A 116 -1.03 0.53 -0.89
CA SER A 116 -1.67 0.19 0.37
C SER A 116 -3.18 0.23 0.25
N VAL A 117 -3.85 -0.56 1.06
CA VAL A 117 -5.30 -0.48 1.27
C VAL A 117 -5.54 -0.05 2.70
N VAL A 118 -6.34 0.97 2.89
CA VAL A 118 -6.72 1.49 4.20
C VAL A 118 -8.17 1.12 4.46
N LEU A 119 -8.42 0.47 5.57
CA LEU A 119 -9.73 0.01 6.01
C LEU A 119 -10.14 0.77 7.27
N TYR A 120 -11.37 1.23 7.30
CA TYR A 120 -11.96 1.94 8.43
C TYR A 120 -13.11 1.14 9.00
N PHE A 121 -13.10 0.95 10.31
CA PHE A 121 -14.12 0.20 11.04
C PHE A 121 -14.69 1.05 12.15
N ASP A 122 -15.98 1.05 12.26
CA ASP A 122 -16.70 1.62 13.40
C ASP A 122 -17.33 0.49 14.23
N ARG A 123 -17.65 0.77 15.48
CA ARG A 123 -18.30 -0.19 16.34
C ARG A 123 -19.65 -0.57 15.77
N SER A 124 -19.90 -1.85 15.58
CA SER A 124 -21.20 -2.35 15.15
C SER A 124 -22.14 -2.37 16.34
N GLU A 125 -23.25 -1.64 16.26
CA GLU A 125 -24.36 -1.77 17.18
C GLU A 125 -25.15 -3.04 16.83
N LYS A 126 -24.54 -4.20 17.03
CA LYS A 126 -25.33 -5.44 17.01
C LYS A 126 -26.01 -5.57 18.36
N HIS A 127 -27.27 -5.25 18.33
CA HIS A 127 -28.17 -5.66 19.42
C HIS A 127 -28.38 -7.20 19.44
#